data_d89e153d173bfa799b38746e4288f31d
#
_entry.id   d89e153d173bfa799b38746e4288f31d
#
_cell.length_a   1.000
_cell.length_b   1.000
_cell.length_c   1.000
_cell.angle_alpha   90.00
_cell.angle_beta   90.00
_cell.angle_gamma   90.00
#
_symmetry.space_group_name_H-M   'P 1'
#
loop_
_entity.id
_entity.type
_entity.pdbx_description
1 polymer ?
#
loop_
_entity_poly.entity_id
_entity_poly.type
_entity_poly.pdbx_seq_one_letter_code
_entity_poly.pdbx_strand_id
1 'polypeptide(L)'
;MTEEKKLWQKGGGWLLEVPERVYTPEDFDESVKEIARTTRTFVEREVLPLLERMEHGELELNVPLMRKAGELGLLAIDVPEEYGGLDLPKVISTVVAEELSGSGGFSVTYG
;
A
#
# COMPACT_ATOMS: atom_id res chain seq x y z
N MET A 1 24.73 21.80 -15.94
CA MET A 1 23.39 21.32 -15.57
C MET A 1 22.73 22.37 -14.70
N THR A 2 21.49 22.74 -15.02
CA THR A 2 20.70 23.69 -14.22
C THR A 2 20.23 23.06 -12.92
N GLU A 3 19.89 23.88 -11.91
CA GLU A 3 19.33 23.40 -10.64
C GLU A 3 18.03 22.63 -10.87
N GLU A 4 17.19 23.08 -11.83
CA GLU A 4 15.95 22.39 -12.22
C GLU A 4 16.22 20.97 -12.71
N LYS A 5 17.20 20.78 -13.62
CA LYS A 5 17.55 19.43 -14.11
C LYS A 5 18.12 18.54 -12.99
N LYS A 6 18.88 19.12 -12.04
CA LYS A 6 19.36 18.38 -10.88
C LYS A 6 18.21 17.89 -10.00
N LEU A 7 17.18 18.73 -9.85
CA LEU A 7 15.99 18.38 -9.07
C LEU A 7 15.21 17.25 -9.73
N TRP A 8 15.04 17.30 -11.06
CA TRP A 8 14.41 16.23 -11.82
C TRP A 8 15.13 14.90 -11.65
N GLN A 9 16.46 14.90 -11.71
CA GLN A 9 17.26 13.69 -11.52
C GLN A 9 17.10 13.10 -10.11
N LYS A 10 16.77 13.93 -9.13
CA LYS A 10 16.51 13.52 -7.75
C LYS A 10 15.02 13.20 -7.48
N GLY A 11 14.20 13.15 -8.50
CA GLY A 11 12.78 12.89 -8.36
C GLY A 11 11.94 14.09 -7.90
N GLY A 12 12.54 15.29 -7.85
CA GLY A 12 11.86 16.50 -7.37
C GLY A 12 11.20 17.36 -8.43
N GLY A 13 11.20 16.90 -9.68
CA GLY A 13 10.67 17.70 -10.80
C GLY A 13 9.20 18.07 -10.66
N TRP A 14 8.40 17.21 -10.04
CA TRP A 14 6.99 17.45 -9.80
C TRP A 14 6.71 18.68 -8.90
N LEU A 15 7.73 19.16 -8.17
CA LEU A 15 7.62 20.38 -7.38
C LEU A 15 7.70 21.64 -8.20
N LEU A 16 8.20 21.57 -9.44
CA LEU A 16 8.50 22.71 -10.30
C LEU A 16 7.46 22.92 -11.38
N GLU A 17 6.67 21.92 -11.70
CA GLU A 17 5.72 21.94 -12.80
C GLU A 17 4.35 21.45 -12.36
N VAL A 18 3.31 22.08 -12.91
CA VAL A 18 1.95 21.55 -12.82
C VAL A 18 1.76 20.59 -13.98
N PRO A 19 1.47 19.31 -13.74
CA PRO A 19 1.27 18.35 -14.81
C PRO A 19 0.03 18.70 -15.63
N GLU A 20 0.09 18.46 -16.94
CA GLU A 20 -1.09 18.65 -17.82
C GLU A 20 -2.21 17.69 -17.45
N ARG A 21 -1.83 16.49 -16.98
CA ARG A 21 -2.77 15.47 -16.53
C ARG A 21 -2.35 14.94 -15.16
N VAL A 22 -3.32 14.87 -14.25
CA VAL A 22 -3.14 14.28 -12.93
C VAL A 22 -3.70 12.86 -12.96
N TYR A 23 -2.92 11.89 -12.48
CA TYR A 23 -3.37 10.51 -12.32
C TYR A 23 -4.30 10.44 -11.10
N THR A 24 -5.51 9.94 -11.32
CA THR A 24 -6.56 9.87 -10.29
C THR A 24 -7.10 8.45 -10.19
N PRO A 25 -7.89 8.11 -9.13
CA PRO A 25 -8.47 6.77 -9.00
C PRO A 25 -9.31 6.32 -10.20
N GLU A 26 -9.89 7.26 -10.94
CA GLU A 26 -10.64 6.97 -12.17
C GLU A 26 -9.75 6.39 -13.28
N ASP A 27 -8.43 6.63 -13.20
CA ASP A 27 -7.45 6.11 -14.15
C ASP A 27 -6.96 4.70 -13.81
N PHE A 28 -7.38 4.12 -12.68
CA PHE A 28 -6.95 2.80 -12.26
C PHE A 28 -7.36 1.73 -13.27
N ASP A 29 -6.40 0.87 -13.64
CA ASP A 29 -6.70 -0.30 -14.44
C ASP A 29 -7.28 -1.44 -13.61
N GLU A 30 -7.69 -2.55 -14.25
CA GLU A 30 -8.32 -3.67 -13.56
C GLU A 30 -7.39 -4.35 -12.55
N SER A 31 -6.08 -4.37 -12.77
CA SER A 31 -5.14 -4.97 -11.82
C SER A 31 -5.08 -4.19 -10.50
N VAL A 32 -5.09 -2.86 -10.57
CA VAL A 32 -5.13 -1.99 -9.38
C VAL A 32 -6.45 -2.18 -8.63
N LYS A 33 -7.57 -2.19 -9.34
CA LYS A 33 -8.90 -2.40 -8.76
C LYS A 33 -9.02 -3.77 -8.09
N GLU A 34 -8.44 -4.80 -8.69
CA GLU A 34 -8.44 -6.16 -8.14
C GLU A 34 -7.68 -6.23 -6.82
N ILE A 35 -6.49 -5.62 -6.76
CA ILE A 35 -5.70 -5.58 -5.53
C ILE A 35 -6.42 -4.76 -4.45
N ALA A 36 -7.06 -3.66 -4.82
CA ALA A 36 -7.87 -2.87 -3.89
C ALA A 36 -9.00 -3.71 -3.29
N ARG A 37 -9.74 -4.46 -4.12
CA ARG A 37 -10.81 -5.35 -3.65
C ARG A 37 -10.30 -6.45 -2.74
N THR A 38 -9.19 -7.08 -3.10
CA THR A 38 -8.55 -8.13 -2.30
C THR A 38 -8.16 -7.60 -0.93
N THR A 39 -7.53 -6.44 -0.89
CA THR A 39 -7.11 -5.79 0.35
C THR A 39 -8.31 -5.43 1.22
N ARG A 40 -9.33 -4.83 0.62
CA ARG A 40 -10.58 -4.47 1.33
C ARG A 40 -11.26 -5.69 1.92
N THR A 41 -11.37 -6.77 1.16
CA THR A 41 -11.95 -8.03 1.63
C THR A 41 -11.16 -8.61 2.80
N PHE A 42 -9.83 -8.57 2.72
CA PHE A 42 -8.96 -9.00 3.81
C PHE A 42 -9.21 -8.19 5.08
N VAL A 43 -9.26 -6.87 4.97
CA VAL A 43 -9.54 -5.98 6.11
C VAL A 43 -10.90 -6.29 6.72
N GLU A 44 -11.95 -6.35 5.90
CA GLU A 44 -13.32 -6.57 6.38
C GLU A 44 -13.53 -7.94 7.02
N ARG A 45 -12.93 -8.97 6.47
CA ARG A 45 -13.14 -10.35 6.94
C ARG A 45 -12.19 -10.80 8.02
N GLU A 46 -10.95 -10.34 8.00
CA GLU A 46 -9.91 -10.86 8.87
C GLU A 46 -9.48 -9.85 9.95
N VAL A 47 -9.40 -8.58 9.63
CA VAL A 47 -8.85 -7.56 10.53
C VAL A 47 -9.94 -6.94 11.40
N LEU A 48 -10.99 -6.39 10.79
CA LEU A 48 -12.04 -5.69 11.53
C LEU A 48 -12.71 -6.53 12.63
N PRO A 49 -12.98 -7.84 12.43
CA PRO A 49 -13.55 -8.65 13.51
C PRO A 49 -12.66 -8.78 14.73
N LEU A 50 -11.36 -8.56 14.60
CA LEU A 50 -10.38 -8.64 15.69
C LEU A 50 -9.95 -7.27 16.20
N LEU A 51 -10.38 -6.20 15.56
CA LEU A 51 -9.89 -4.84 15.83
C LEU A 51 -10.09 -4.43 17.29
N GLU A 52 -11.29 -4.64 17.83
CA GLU A 52 -11.59 -4.29 19.22
C GLU A 52 -10.66 -5.00 20.21
N ARG A 53 -10.40 -6.29 19.99
CA ARG A 53 -9.50 -7.08 20.83
C ARG A 53 -8.07 -6.55 20.76
N MET A 54 -7.60 -6.20 19.55
CA MET A 54 -6.26 -5.61 19.36
C MET A 54 -6.16 -4.24 20.03
N GLU A 55 -7.20 -3.40 19.94
CA GLU A 55 -7.26 -2.10 20.59
C GLU A 55 -7.24 -2.23 22.13
N HIS A 56 -7.73 -3.34 22.68
CA HIS A 56 -7.68 -3.63 24.10
C HIS A 56 -6.42 -4.37 24.56
N GLY A 57 -5.40 -4.47 23.70
CA GLY A 57 -4.08 -4.94 24.07
C GLY A 57 -3.69 -6.34 23.60
N GLU A 58 -4.55 -7.07 22.88
CA GLU A 58 -4.21 -8.39 22.32
C GLU A 58 -3.36 -8.23 21.04
N LEU A 59 -2.18 -7.65 21.21
CA LEU A 59 -1.29 -7.30 20.08
C LEU A 59 -0.74 -8.52 19.32
N GLU A 60 -0.70 -9.68 19.94
CA GLU A 60 -0.27 -10.94 19.33
C GLU A 60 -1.15 -11.34 18.14
N LEU A 61 -2.38 -10.84 18.06
CA LEU A 61 -3.27 -11.08 16.93
C LEU A 61 -2.74 -10.48 15.61
N ASN A 62 -1.82 -9.50 15.69
CA ASN A 62 -1.17 -8.96 14.49
C ASN A 62 -0.32 -10.01 13.76
N VAL A 63 0.25 -10.97 14.47
CA VAL A 63 1.15 -11.98 13.85
C VAL A 63 0.43 -12.84 12.81
N PRO A 64 -0.68 -13.52 13.12
CA PRO A 64 -1.40 -14.29 12.09
C PRO A 64 -1.98 -13.41 10.99
N LEU A 65 -2.38 -12.17 11.28
CA LEU A 65 -2.87 -11.24 10.28
C LEU A 65 -1.77 -10.83 9.30
N MET A 66 -0.55 -10.59 9.79
CA MET A 66 0.60 -10.30 8.93
C MET A 66 0.96 -11.50 8.05
N ARG A 67 0.86 -12.72 8.55
CA ARG A 67 1.06 -13.93 7.75
C ARG A 67 0.04 -14.03 6.62
N LYS A 68 -1.23 -13.78 6.91
CA LYS A 68 -2.30 -13.75 5.88
C LYS A 68 -2.06 -12.67 4.84
N ALA A 69 -1.66 -11.46 5.26
CA ALA A 69 -1.28 -10.39 4.34
C ALA A 69 -0.13 -10.84 3.42
N GLY A 70 0.87 -11.53 3.96
CA GLY A 70 1.98 -12.11 3.18
C GLY A 70 1.51 -13.15 2.18
N GLU A 71 0.61 -14.04 2.56
CA GLU A 71 0.03 -15.06 1.66
C GLU A 71 -0.75 -14.43 0.50
N LEU A 72 -1.36 -13.28 0.73
CA LEU A 72 -2.06 -12.51 -0.31
C LEU A 72 -1.12 -11.67 -1.18
N GLY A 73 0.19 -11.67 -0.90
CA GLY A 73 1.17 -10.88 -1.63
C GLY A 73 1.27 -9.42 -1.21
N LEU A 74 0.60 -9.01 -0.15
CA LEU A 74 0.53 -7.60 0.26
C LEU A 74 1.81 -7.07 0.92
N LEU A 75 2.75 -7.95 1.32
CA LEU A 75 4.00 -7.54 1.98
C LEU A 75 5.17 -7.31 1.01
N ALA A 76 5.00 -7.64 -0.26
CA ALA A 76 6.09 -7.64 -1.22
C ALA A 76 5.77 -6.89 -2.51
N ILE A 77 4.81 -5.96 -2.45
CA ILE A 77 4.23 -5.30 -3.62
C ILE A 77 5.29 -4.59 -4.45
N ASP A 78 6.09 -3.75 -3.84
CA ASP A 78 7.10 -2.93 -4.51
C ASP A 78 8.54 -3.36 -4.19
N VAL A 79 8.70 -4.56 -3.64
CA VAL A 79 10.02 -5.18 -3.45
C VAL A 79 10.50 -5.75 -4.78
N PRO A 80 11.77 -5.51 -5.18
CA PRO A 80 12.30 -6.07 -6.42
C PRO A 80 12.25 -7.60 -6.46
N GLU A 81 12.06 -8.16 -7.66
CA GLU A 81 12.00 -9.61 -7.87
C GLU A 81 13.25 -10.35 -7.37
N GLU A 82 14.43 -9.71 -7.46
CA GLU A 82 15.69 -10.28 -6.98
C GLU A 82 15.67 -10.57 -5.47
N TYR A 83 14.80 -9.91 -4.71
CA TYR A 83 14.59 -10.13 -3.28
C TYR A 83 13.30 -10.91 -2.98
N GLY A 84 12.70 -11.53 -4.01
CA GLY A 84 11.48 -12.31 -3.85
C GLY A 84 10.19 -11.49 -3.89
N GLY A 85 10.26 -10.24 -4.30
CA GLY A 85 9.10 -9.35 -4.37
C GLY A 85 8.32 -9.43 -5.66
N LEU A 86 7.22 -8.68 -5.73
CA LEU A 86 6.33 -8.60 -6.89
C LEU A 86 6.74 -7.51 -7.88
N ASP A 87 7.58 -6.59 -7.46
CA ASP A 87 8.09 -5.47 -8.26
C ASP A 87 6.99 -4.68 -8.99
N LEU A 88 5.89 -4.42 -8.27
CA LEU A 88 4.75 -3.69 -8.82
C LEU A 88 4.91 -2.17 -8.65
N PRO A 89 4.21 -1.36 -9.49
CA PRO A 89 4.28 0.10 -9.38
C PRO A 89 3.86 0.64 -8.01
N LYS A 90 4.43 1.77 -7.63
CA LYS A 90 4.14 2.44 -6.34
C LYS A 90 2.66 2.80 -6.15
N VAL A 91 1.91 3.03 -7.21
CA VAL A 91 0.47 3.28 -7.12
C VAL A 91 -0.25 2.11 -6.43
N ILE A 92 0.21 0.88 -6.64
CA ILE A 92 -0.41 -0.31 -6.04
C ILE A 92 -0.17 -0.34 -4.54
N SER A 93 1.05 -0.08 -4.07
CA SER A 93 1.31 0.01 -2.62
C SER A 93 0.55 1.16 -1.97
N THR A 94 0.37 2.28 -2.66
CA THR A 94 -0.44 3.41 -2.18
C THR A 94 -1.91 3.02 -2.02
N VAL A 95 -2.47 2.31 -2.99
CA VAL A 95 -3.86 1.83 -2.94
C VAL A 95 -4.05 0.82 -1.80
N VAL A 96 -3.11 -0.09 -1.61
CA VAL A 96 -3.15 -1.04 -0.49
C VAL A 96 -3.10 -0.31 0.85
N ALA A 97 -2.23 0.69 0.99
CA ALA A 97 -2.16 1.50 2.20
C ALA A 97 -3.49 2.23 2.48
N GLU A 98 -4.14 2.77 1.45
CA GLU A 98 -5.45 3.39 1.58
C GLU A 98 -6.49 2.41 2.10
N GLU A 99 -6.58 1.22 1.51
CA GLU A 99 -7.55 0.20 1.93
C GLU A 99 -7.26 -0.33 3.34
N LEU A 100 -6.00 -0.33 3.78
CA LEU A 100 -5.62 -0.73 5.13
C LEU A 100 -5.86 0.36 6.18
N SER A 101 -6.03 1.61 5.77
CA SER A 101 -6.05 2.77 6.68
C SER A 101 -7.12 2.70 7.77
N GLY A 102 -8.24 2.04 7.52
CA GLY A 102 -9.33 1.85 8.48
C GLY A 102 -9.10 0.72 9.49
N SER A 103 -7.97 0.04 9.46
CA SER A 103 -7.69 -1.15 10.27
C SER A 103 -6.94 -0.85 11.58
N GLY A 104 -6.95 0.39 12.06
CA GLY A 104 -6.40 0.78 13.35
C GLY A 104 -4.92 0.41 13.52
N GLY A 105 -4.60 -0.21 14.64
CA GLY A 105 -3.22 -0.62 14.96
C GLY A 105 -2.61 -1.58 13.96
N PHE A 106 -3.41 -2.37 13.24
CA PHE A 106 -2.88 -3.25 12.20
C PHE A 106 -2.25 -2.46 11.06
N SER A 107 -2.84 -1.35 10.63
CA SER A 107 -2.28 -0.52 9.57
C SER A 107 -0.89 0.02 9.94
N VAL A 108 -0.68 0.36 11.20
CA VAL A 108 0.64 0.79 11.72
C VAL A 108 1.64 -0.36 11.72
N THR A 109 1.20 -1.56 12.08
CA THR A 109 2.05 -2.76 12.08
C THR A 109 2.48 -3.12 10.66
N TYR A 110 1.59 -2.97 9.69
CA TYR A 110 1.85 -3.25 8.28
C TYR A 110 2.81 -2.20 7.66
N GLY A 111 2.59 -0.90 7.91
CA GLY A 111 3.33 0.23 7.31
C GLY A 111 4.63 0.57 8.01
#